data_cdae476776e4240201fb987e02cca449
#
_entry.id   cdae476776e4240201fb987e02cca449
#
_cell.length_a   1.000
_cell.length_b   1.000
_cell.length_c   1.000
_cell.angle_alpha   90.00
_cell.angle_beta   90.00
_cell.angle_gamma   90.00
#
_symmetry.space_group_name_H-M   'P 1'
#
loop_
_entity.id
_entity.type
_entity.pdbx_description
1 polymer ?
#
loop_
_entity_poly.entity_id
_entity_poly.type
_entity_poly.pdbx_seq_one_letter_code
_entity_poly.pdbx_strand_id
1 'polypeptide(L)'
;MIRRYIYIFLFFQFYGCASGNVGYWEFKLIEKSMETLTSIFRSERKVSSPKIEIPQIPYPPKTKNNIAVVELVGGNIPKSSISALTDRLRSELLQTNHFQVIEREAMNEVLSEQGFQQSGCTYNECAVEIGHLINVEKIIGGSINKVGSTFSTSIRMINIQNGSIEKIISFDYTGPIDEMLKRGMKKIAAEFTL
;
A
#
# COMPACT_ATOMS: atom_id res chain seq x y z
N MET A 1 -1.98 14.69 22.22
CA MET A 1 -2.75 15.93 22.53
C MET A 1 -3.70 15.78 23.73
N ILE A 2 -4.03 14.60 24.18
CA ILE A 2 -4.97 14.34 25.30
C ILE A 2 -4.39 14.75 26.68
N ARG A 3 -3.08 14.79 26.85
CA ARG A 3 -2.41 15.10 28.12
C ARG A 3 -2.50 16.58 28.58
N ARG A 4 -2.81 17.51 27.67
CA ARG A 4 -2.94 18.94 27.98
C ARG A 4 -4.30 19.35 28.54
N TYR A 5 -5.34 18.57 28.28
CA TYR A 5 -6.70 18.87 28.77
C TYR A 5 -6.98 18.36 30.18
N ILE A 6 -6.24 17.36 30.64
CA ILE A 6 -6.37 16.85 32.03
C ILE A 6 -5.89 17.90 33.06
N TYR A 7 -4.89 18.72 32.71
CA TYR A 7 -4.40 19.78 33.62
C TYR A 7 -5.37 20.97 33.76
N ILE A 8 -6.18 21.25 32.74
CA ILE A 8 -7.20 22.31 32.80
C ILE A 8 -8.36 21.89 33.70
N PHE A 9 -8.72 20.58 33.69
CA PHE A 9 -9.81 20.05 34.51
C PHE A 9 -9.42 19.96 35.98
N LEU A 10 -8.17 19.68 36.30
CA LEU A 10 -7.66 19.64 37.69
C LEU A 10 -7.45 21.03 38.29
N PHE A 11 -7.19 22.06 37.47
CA PHE A 11 -7.04 23.43 37.97
C PHE A 11 -8.35 24.07 38.40
N PHE A 12 -9.49 23.63 37.88
CA PHE A 12 -10.82 24.11 38.26
C PHE A 12 -11.34 23.51 39.56
N GLN A 13 -10.84 22.36 40.04
CA GLN A 13 -11.26 21.74 41.29
C GLN A 13 -10.59 22.38 42.55
N PHE A 14 -9.49 23.10 42.39
CA PHE A 14 -8.76 23.65 43.54
C PHE A 14 -9.06 25.11 43.84
N TYR A 15 -9.82 25.83 43.01
CA TYR A 15 -10.14 27.24 43.20
C TYR A 15 -11.62 27.52 43.54
N GLY A 16 -12.38 26.54 43.86
CA GLY A 16 -13.82 26.65 44.13
C GLY A 16 -14.21 26.63 45.59
N CYS A 17 -13.58 27.48 46.43
CA CYS A 17 -14.10 27.70 47.78
C CYS A 17 -14.06 29.21 48.11
N ALA A 18 -14.95 29.96 47.47
CA ALA A 18 -15.40 31.28 47.97
C ALA A 18 -16.77 31.58 47.36
N SER A 19 -17.77 31.44 48.21
CA SER A 19 -19.10 32.06 48.21
C SER A 19 -19.53 32.83 46.94
N GLY A 20 -20.46 32.32 46.20
CA GLY A 20 -21.19 33.06 45.20
C GLY A 20 -21.95 32.13 44.26
N ASN A 21 -23.26 32.21 44.30
CA ASN A 21 -24.24 31.54 43.44
C ASN A 21 -23.79 31.57 41.97
N VAL A 22 -23.11 30.53 41.51
CA VAL A 22 -22.86 30.31 40.07
C VAL A 22 -24.17 29.85 39.50
N GLY A 23 -24.88 30.75 38.80
CA GLY A 23 -26.22 30.54 38.35
C GLY A 23 -26.31 29.33 37.40
N TYR A 24 -27.35 28.55 37.58
CA TYR A 24 -27.78 27.41 36.72
C TYR A 24 -27.67 27.70 35.20
N TRP A 25 -27.67 28.98 34.80
CA TRP A 25 -27.56 29.46 33.41
C TRP A 25 -26.15 29.35 32.83
N GLU A 26 -25.09 29.52 33.64
CA GLU A 26 -23.71 29.36 33.16
C GLU A 26 -23.39 27.93 32.87
N PHE A 27 -23.91 26.99 33.65
CA PHE A 27 -23.73 25.56 33.40
C PHE A 27 -24.40 25.11 32.09
N LYS A 28 -25.56 25.66 31.80
CA LYS A 28 -26.34 25.37 30.56
C LYS A 28 -25.70 25.94 29.30
N LEU A 29 -24.96 27.05 29.42
CA LEU A 29 -24.17 27.64 28.33
C LEU A 29 -22.92 26.81 28.01
N ILE A 30 -22.28 26.24 29.04
CA ILE A 30 -21.11 25.35 28.85
C ILE A 30 -21.57 24.02 28.24
N GLU A 31 -22.67 23.47 28.67
CA GLU A 31 -23.23 22.22 28.12
C GLU A 31 -23.62 22.38 26.65
N LYS A 32 -24.28 23.48 26.31
CA LYS A 32 -24.64 23.81 24.92
C LYS A 32 -23.42 24.07 24.02
N SER A 33 -22.35 24.69 24.58
CA SER A 33 -21.11 24.90 23.82
C SER A 33 -20.31 23.59 23.64
N MET A 34 -20.39 22.66 24.62
CA MET A 34 -19.81 21.32 24.53
C MET A 34 -20.54 20.46 23.51
N GLU A 35 -21.86 20.51 23.43
CA GLU A 35 -22.64 19.82 22.39
C GLU A 35 -22.31 20.34 21.00
N THR A 36 -22.14 21.66 20.86
CA THR A 36 -21.74 22.27 19.58
C THR A 36 -20.33 21.87 19.18
N LEU A 37 -19.39 21.84 20.11
CA LEU A 37 -18.03 21.37 19.88
C LEU A 37 -18.00 19.87 19.54
N THR A 38 -18.77 19.05 20.24
CA THR A 38 -18.85 17.60 19.91
C THR A 38 -19.51 17.36 18.57
N SER A 39 -20.46 18.20 18.14
CA SER A 39 -21.06 18.10 16.80
C SER A 39 -20.07 18.53 15.70
N ILE A 40 -19.24 19.53 15.96
CA ILE A 40 -18.17 19.98 15.05
C ILE A 40 -17.08 18.91 14.94
N PHE A 41 -16.66 18.31 16.07
CA PHE A 41 -15.69 17.20 16.07
C PHE A 41 -16.27 15.91 15.48
N ARG A 42 -17.59 15.65 15.61
CA ARG A 42 -18.26 14.51 14.98
C ARG A 42 -18.47 14.69 13.48
N SER A 43 -18.38 15.92 12.99
CA SER A 43 -18.36 16.29 11.57
C SER A 43 -16.97 16.17 10.94
N GLU A 44 -15.97 15.62 11.66
CA GLU A 44 -14.78 15.10 10.95
C GLU A 44 -15.29 14.06 9.97
N ARG A 45 -15.38 14.49 8.72
CA ARG A 45 -15.76 13.66 7.59
C ARG A 45 -15.06 12.32 7.75
N LYS A 46 -15.81 11.25 7.92
CA LYS A 46 -15.36 9.93 7.53
C LYS A 46 -14.94 10.06 6.06
N VAL A 47 -13.70 10.42 5.82
CA VAL A 47 -13.07 10.21 4.52
C VAL A 47 -13.03 8.69 4.40
N SER A 48 -14.10 8.11 3.88
CA SER A 48 -14.10 6.71 3.51
C SER A 48 -13.09 6.61 2.39
N SER A 49 -11.92 6.03 2.69
CA SER A 49 -10.98 5.64 1.66
C SER A 49 -11.75 4.82 0.61
N PRO A 50 -11.54 5.11 -0.69
CA PRO A 50 -12.25 4.39 -1.74
C PRO A 50 -12.01 2.89 -1.58
N LYS A 51 -13.09 2.13 -1.58
CA LYS A 51 -13.03 0.66 -1.45
C LYS A 51 -12.35 0.09 -2.68
N ILE A 52 -11.22 -0.57 -2.49
CA ILE A 52 -10.54 -1.28 -3.57
C ILE A 52 -11.37 -2.54 -3.91
N GLU A 53 -11.90 -2.60 -5.12
CA GLU A 53 -12.58 -3.78 -5.65
C GLU A 53 -11.55 -4.73 -6.25
N ILE A 54 -11.65 -6.01 -5.85
CA ILE A 54 -10.77 -7.08 -6.33
C ILE A 54 -11.56 -7.89 -7.35
N PRO A 55 -11.05 -8.02 -8.59
CA PRO A 55 -11.73 -8.81 -9.62
C PRO A 55 -11.79 -10.30 -9.25
N GLN A 56 -12.75 -11.00 -9.83
CA GLN A 56 -12.85 -12.45 -9.70
C GLN A 56 -11.69 -13.09 -10.45
N ILE A 57 -10.97 -14.00 -9.77
CA ILE A 57 -9.86 -14.73 -10.37
C ILE A 57 -10.44 -15.89 -11.20
N PRO A 58 -10.07 -16.02 -12.49
CA PRO A 58 -10.49 -17.13 -13.32
C PRO A 58 -9.99 -18.49 -12.80
N TYR A 59 -10.49 -19.57 -13.34
CA TYR A 59 -9.97 -20.90 -13.03
C TYR A 59 -8.49 -21.01 -13.46
N PRO A 60 -7.58 -21.54 -12.62
CA PRO A 60 -6.17 -21.60 -12.94
C PRO A 60 -5.90 -22.49 -14.17
N PRO A 61 -4.91 -22.13 -15.02
CA PRO A 61 -4.53 -22.90 -16.18
C PRO A 61 -3.90 -24.24 -15.78
N LYS A 62 -3.94 -25.22 -16.68
CA LYS A 62 -3.30 -26.52 -16.47
C LYS A 62 -1.78 -26.43 -16.36
N THR A 63 -1.18 -25.55 -17.16
CA THR A 63 0.26 -25.23 -17.13
C THR A 63 0.45 -23.83 -16.60
N LYS A 64 1.34 -23.65 -15.63
CA LYS A 64 1.64 -22.35 -15.03
C LYS A 64 2.94 -21.82 -15.61
N ASN A 65 2.96 -20.53 -15.94
CA ASN A 65 4.19 -19.87 -16.33
C ASN A 65 5.09 -19.65 -15.11
N ASN A 66 6.38 -19.88 -15.27
CA ASN A 66 7.40 -19.51 -14.31
C ASN A 66 7.62 -18.00 -14.39
N ILE A 67 7.41 -17.32 -13.29
CA ILE A 67 7.57 -15.87 -13.23
C ILE A 67 8.48 -15.43 -12.09
N ALA A 68 9.15 -14.31 -12.30
CA ALA A 68 9.85 -13.59 -11.23
C ALA A 68 9.22 -12.20 -11.02
N VAL A 69 9.26 -11.72 -9.80
CA VAL A 69 8.86 -10.34 -9.46
C VAL A 69 10.10 -9.60 -8.98
N VAL A 70 10.58 -8.65 -9.79
CA VAL A 70 11.70 -7.79 -9.42
C VAL A 70 11.25 -6.70 -8.44
N GLU A 71 12.20 -6.15 -7.68
CA GLU A 71 11.90 -5.07 -6.74
C GLU A 71 11.26 -3.89 -7.48
N LEU A 72 10.10 -3.44 -6.98
CA LEU A 72 9.43 -2.28 -7.54
C LEU A 72 10.22 -1.01 -7.24
N VAL A 73 10.17 -0.06 -8.16
CA VAL A 73 10.78 1.26 -7.95
C VAL A 73 9.78 2.18 -7.27
N GLY A 74 10.22 2.92 -6.25
CA GLY A 74 9.35 3.82 -5.50
C GLY A 74 9.80 5.26 -5.55
N GLY A 75 8.85 6.19 -5.79
CA GLY A 75 9.05 7.62 -5.60
C GLY A 75 8.25 8.14 -4.40
N ASN A 76 8.90 8.89 -3.50
CA ASN A 76 8.29 9.44 -2.28
C ASN A 76 7.69 8.39 -1.32
N ILE A 77 8.25 7.18 -1.32
CA ILE A 77 7.87 6.06 -0.47
C ILE A 77 9.15 5.47 0.14
N PRO A 78 9.19 5.15 1.44
CA PRO A 78 10.35 4.51 2.05
C PRO A 78 10.70 3.18 1.36
N LYS A 79 12.00 2.90 1.17
CA LYS A 79 12.47 1.67 0.53
C LYS A 79 11.93 0.41 1.22
N SER A 80 11.85 0.40 2.55
CA SER A 80 11.26 -0.71 3.31
C SER A 80 9.79 -0.96 2.98
N SER A 81 9.02 0.11 2.71
CA SER A 81 7.62 -0.02 2.30
C SER A 81 7.49 -0.54 0.87
N ILE A 82 8.38 -0.14 -0.04
CA ILE A 82 8.44 -0.68 -1.40
C ILE A 82 8.75 -2.16 -1.38
N SER A 83 9.74 -2.58 -0.58
CA SER A 83 10.08 -3.99 -0.41
C SER A 83 8.88 -4.80 0.10
N ALA A 84 8.19 -4.30 1.14
CA ALA A 84 7.00 -4.95 1.68
C ALA A 84 5.85 -5.05 0.65
N LEU A 85 5.64 -4.01 -0.16
CA LEU A 85 4.64 -4.03 -1.24
C LEU A 85 5.03 -5.03 -2.34
N THR A 86 6.32 -5.12 -2.70
CA THR A 86 6.83 -6.09 -3.67
C THR A 86 6.64 -7.52 -3.19
N ASP A 87 7.00 -7.79 -1.93
CA ASP A 87 6.84 -9.12 -1.33
C ASP A 87 5.36 -9.51 -1.21
N ARG A 88 4.50 -8.53 -0.90
CA ARG A 88 3.06 -8.77 -0.89
C ARG A 88 2.53 -9.10 -2.28
N LEU A 89 2.94 -8.37 -3.32
CA LEU A 89 2.55 -8.66 -4.70
C LEU A 89 2.97 -10.08 -5.11
N ARG A 90 4.21 -10.47 -4.77
CA ARG A 90 4.74 -11.83 -5.02
C ARG A 90 3.85 -12.89 -4.38
N SER A 91 3.51 -12.70 -3.11
CA SER A 91 2.64 -13.61 -2.36
C SER A 91 1.24 -13.70 -2.96
N GLU A 92 0.64 -12.56 -3.35
CA GLU A 92 -0.70 -12.55 -3.95
C GLU A 92 -0.71 -13.21 -5.34
N LEU A 93 0.33 -13.02 -6.15
CA LEU A 93 0.46 -13.70 -7.45
C LEU A 93 0.55 -15.23 -7.27
N LEU A 94 1.33 -15.70 -6.28
CA LEU A 94 1.39 -17.12 -5.95
C LEU A 94 0.01 -17.65 -5.52
N GLN A 95 -0.72 -16.91 -4.70
CA GLN A 95 -2.05 -17.28 -4.21
C GLN A 95 -3.11 -17.36 -5.33
N THR A 96 -2.93 -16.67 -6.45
CA THR A 96 -3.84 -16.81 -7.60
C THR A 96 -3.81 -18.20 -8.18
N ASN A 97 -2.75 -18.96 -7.94
CA ASN A 97 -2.50 -20.29 -8.50
C ASN A 97 -2.34 -20.33 -10.04
N HIS A 98 -2.19 -19.16 -10.69
CA HIS A 98 -1.98 -19.03 -12.14
C HIS A 98 -0.50 -19.07 -12.51
N PHE A 99 0.38 -18.77 -11.58
CA PHE A 99 1.81 -18.62 -11.79
C PHE A 99 2.61 -19.51 -10.83
N GLN A 100 3.78 -19.95 -11.30
CA GLN A 100 4.83 -20.46 -10.44
C GLN A 100 5.82 -19.32 -10.19
N VAL A 101 5.83 -18.81 -8.98
CA VAL A 101 6.61 -17.61 -8.62
C VAL A 101 7.95 -18.04 -8.01
N ILE A 102 9.05 -17.51 -8.56
CA ILE A 102 10.39 -17.73 -7.97
C ILE A 102 10.53 -16.89 -6.70
N GLU A 103 11.09 -17.48 -5.65
CA GLU A 103 11.35 -16.80 -4.41
C GLU A 103 12.46 -15.75 -4.55
N ARG A 104 12.38 -14.71 -3.73
CA ARG A 104 13.31 -13.57 -3.76
C ARG A 104 14.75 -13.98 -3.46
N GLU A 105 14.92 -14.82 -2.46
CA GLU A 105 16.21 -15.29 -2.01
C GLU A 105 16.91 -16.11 -3.12
N ALA A 106 16.20 -17.04 -3.74
CA ALA A 106 16.72 -17.84 -4.85
C ALA A 106 17.09 -16.96 -6.05
N MET A 107 16.26 -15.95 -6.37
CA MET A 107 16.56 -14.97 -7.42
C MET A 107 17.83 -14.18 -7.09
N ASN A 108 17.95 -13.67 -5.86
CA ASN A 108 19.10 -12.88 -5.43
C ASN A 108 20.40 -13.69 -5.42
N GLU A 109 20.34 -14.95 -5.01
CA GLU A 109 21.48 -15.88 -5.04
C GLU A 109 22.03 -16.02 -6.46
N VAL A 110 21.19 -16.37 -7.43
CA VAL A 110 21.59 -16.51 -8.84
C VAL A 110 22.17 -15.20 -9.39
N LEU A 111 21.51 -14.06 -9.12
CA LEU A 111 21.96 -12.76 -9.61
C LEU A 111 23.29 -12.34 -9.00
N SER A 112 23.51 -12.64 -7.71
CA SER A 112 24.76 -12.32 -7.03
C SER A 112 25.94 -13.18 -7.54
N GLU A 113 25.71 -14.45 -7.83
CA GLU A 113 26.70 -15.32 -8.43
C GLU A 113 27.13 -14.87 -9.83
N GLN A 114 26.21 -14.26 -10.58
CA GLN A 114 26.47 -13.69 -11.90
C GLN A 114 27.03 -12.26 -11.85
N GLY A 115 27.29 -11.73 -10.66
CA GLY A 115 27.81 -10.36 -10.47
C GLY A 115 26.78 -9.26 -10.84
N PHE A 116 25.51 -9.61 -10.93
CA PHE A 116 24.45 -8.69 -11.32
C PHE A 116 23.96 -7.84 -10.14
N GLN A 117 24.06 -6.50 -10.26
CA GLN A 117 23.52 -5.60 -9.24
C GLN A 117 22.09 -5.18 -9.58
N GLN A 118 21.13 -5.69 -8.82
CA GLN A 118 19.69 -5.52 -9.02
C GLN A 118 19.15 -4.11 -8.72
N SER A 119 20.00 -3.11 -8.51
CA SER A 119 19.55 -1.76 -8.18
C SER A 119 18.99 -1.04 -9.41
N GLY A 120 17.67 -0.91 -9.49
CA GLY A 120 17.02 0.03 -10.41
C GLY A 120 16.64 -0.51 -11.78
N CYS A 121 16.33 -1.78 -11.92
CA CYS A 121 15.82 -2.37 -13.16
C CYS A 121 14.47 -1.80 -13.56
N THR A 122 14.45 -0.63 -14.13
CA THR A 122 13.24 0.00 -14.69
C THR A 122 13.09 -0.21 -16.19
N TYR A 123 14.16 -0.60 -16.88
CA TYR A 123 14.19 -0.80 -18.33
C TYR A 123 13.87 -2.23 -18.71
N ASN A 124 13.13 -2.42 -19.79
CA ASN A 124 12.72 -3.74 -20.28
C ASN A 124 13.94 -4.65 -20.57
N GLU A 125 15.01 -4.10 -21.11
CA GLU A 125 16.24 -4.83 -21.44
C GLU A 125 16.86 -5.48 -20.20
N CYS A 126 16.96 -4.74 -19.10
CA CYS A 126 17.46 -5.25 -17.84
C CYS A 126 16.55 -6.36 -17.26
N ALA A 127 15.23 -6.20 -17.37
CA ALA A 127 14.30 -7.24 -16.94
C ALA A 127 14.45 -8.53 -17.76
N VAL A 128 14.67 -8.41 -19.07
CA VAL A 128 14.92 -9.56 -19.95
C VAL A 128 16.22 -10.27 -19.57
N GLU A 129 17.29 -9.51 -19.32
CA GLU A 129 18.57 -10.08 -18.90
C GLU A 129 18.47 -10.84 -17.58
N ILE A 130 17.83 -10.26 -16.56
CA ILE A 130 17.52 -10.95 -15.31
C ILE A 130 16.73 -12.23 -15.59
N GLY A 131 15.67 -12.14 -16.39
CA GLY A 131 14.82 -13.28 -16.68
C GLY A 131 15.55 -14.45 -17.32
N HIS A 132 16.49 -14.19 -18.22
CA HIS A 132 17.37 -15.22 -18.79
C HIS A 132 18.28 -15.83 -17.74
N LEU A 133 18.90 -15.03 -16.87
CA LEU A 133 19.80 -15.51 -15.83
C LEU A 133 19.11 -16.44 -14.83
N ILE A 134 17.87 -16.13 -14.43
CA ILE A 134 17.11 -16.93 -13.48
C ILE A 134 16.17 -17.96 -14.13
N ASN A 135 16.22 -18.10 -15.45
CA ASN A 135 15.48 -19.06 -16.25
C ASN A 135 13.96 -19.02 -16.00
N VAL A 136 13.34 -17.82 -16.13
CA VAL A 136 11.90 -17.62 -16.07
C VAL A 136 11.31 -17.30 -17.44
N GLU A 137 10.02 -17.55 -17.61
CA GLU A 137 9.30 -17.22 -18.84
C GLU A 137 8.88 -15.75 -18.88
N LYS A 138 8.54 -15.18 -17.72
CA LYS A 138 8.07 -13.80 -17.61
C LYS A 138 8.63 -13.11 -16.36
N ILE A 139 8.78 -11.81 -16.47
CA ILE A 139 9.12 -10.93 -15.32
C ILE A 139 8.02 -9.92 -15.08
N ILE A 140 7.71 -9.71 -13.81
CA ILE A 140 6.83 -8.63 -13.34
C ILE A 140 7.69 -7.59 -12.63
N GLY A 141 7.55 -6.34 -13.05
CA GLY A 141 8.24 -5.20 -12.46
C GLY A 141 7.50 -3.90 -12.76
N GLY A 142 7.96 -2.80 -12.19
CA GLY A 142 7.34 -1.51 -12.40
C GLY A 142 7.59 -0.53 -11.25
N SER A 143 6.69 0.44 -11.11
CA SER A 143 6.86 1.51 -10.12
C SER A 143 5.61 1.77 -9.31
N ILE A 144 5.82 2.25 -8.08
CA ILE A 144 4.80 2.80 -7.20
C ILE A 144 5.28 4.17 -6.75
N ASN A 145 4.52 5.20 -7.05
CA ASN A 145 4.88 6.58 -6.71
C ASN A 145 3.80 7.18 -5.81
N LYS A 146 4.21 7.98 -4.83
CA LYS A 146 3.29 8.75 -4.00
C LYS A 146 3.27 10.20 -4.45
N VAL A 147 2.10 10.65 -4.93
CA VAL A 147 1.85 12.03 -5.34
C VAL A 147 0.74 12.59 -4.44
N GLY A 148 1.12 13.46 -3.51
CA GLY A 148 0.19 13.93 -2.48
C GLY A 148 -0.31 12.77 -1.60
N SER A 149 -1.62 12.52 -1.59
CA SER A 149 -2.27 11.40 -0.88
C SER A 149 -2.53 10.18 -1.77
N THR A 150 -2.15 10.24 -3.06
CA THR A 150 -2.43 9.20 -4.04
C THR A 150 -1.18 8.35 -4.30
N PHE A 151 -1.35 7.03 -4.27
CA PHE A 151 -0.38 6.06 -4.75
C PHE A 151 -0.73 5.73 -6.21
N SER A 152 0.19 6.04 -7.11
CA SER A 152 0.08 5.69 -8.53
C SER A 152 1.02 4.54 -8.85
N THR A 153 0.47 3.47 -9.40
CA THR A 153 1.20 2.26 -9.74
C THR A 153 1.17 2.01 -11.23
N SER A 154 2.30 1.56 -11.77
CA SER A 154 2.40 1.06 -13.13
C SER A 154 3.26 -0.20 -13.12
N ILE A 155 2.59 -1.36 -13.17
CA ILE A 155 3.24 -2.67 -13.09
C ILE A 155 3.01 -3.40 -14.41
N ARG A 156 4.08 -4.00 -14.95
CA ARG A 156 4.08 -4.65 -16.26
C ARG A 156 4.58 -6.08 -16.16
N MET A 157 4.05 -6.92 -17.02
CA MET A 157 4.53 -8.27 -17.27
C MET A 157 5.25 -8.29 -18.62
N ILE A 158 6.48 -8.75 -18.61
CA ILE A 158 7.38 -8.80 -19.76
C ILE A 158 7.66 -10.26 -20.09
N ASN A 159 7.47 -10.63 -21.34
CA ASN A 159 7.87 -11.92 -21.87
C ASN A 159 9.38 -11.93 -22.10
N ILE A 160 10.09 -12.93 -21.56
CA ILE A 160 11.55 -12.99 -21.62
C ILE A 160 12.06 -13.42 -22.98
N GLN A 161 11.32 -14.24 -23.72
CA GLN A 161 11.76 -14.75 -25.02
C GLN A 161 11.90 -13.64 -26.07
N ASN A 162 11.00 -12.64 -26.05
CA ASN A 162 10.93 -11.60 -27.08
C ASN A 162 11.00 -10.17 -26.55
N GLY A 163 11.11 -9.99 -25.22
CA GLY A 163 11.16 -8.66 -24.57
C GLY A 163 9.86 -7.87 -24.65
N SER A 164 8.76 -8.45 -25.14
CA SER A 164 7.49 -7.75 -25.28
C SER A 164 6.77 -7.57 -23.93
N ILE A 165 6.11 -6.45 -23.78
CA ILE A 165 5.20 -6.22 -22.66
C ILE A 165 3.87 -6.92 -23.01
N GLU A 166 3.53 -7.96 -22.28
CA GLU A 166 2.26 -8.68 -22.48
C GLU A 166 1.09 -7.99 -21.79
N LYS A 167 1.35 -7.35 -20.63
CA LYS A 167 0.31 -6.69 -19.86
C LYS A 167 0.88 -5.54 -19.03
N ILE A 168 0.12 -4.46 -18.93
CA ILE A 168 0.38 -3.34 -18.02
C ILE A 168 -0.87 -3.13 -17.16
N ILE A 169 -0.66 -3.01 -15.86
CA ILE A 169 -1.69 -2.65 -14.91
C ILE A 169 -1.32 -1.30 -14.32
N SER A 170 -2.16 -0.30 -14.60
CA SER A 170 -2.08 1.02 -14.00
C SER A 170 -3.22 1.16 -12.99
N PHE A 171 -2.88 1.51 -11.77
CA PHE A 171 -3.83 1.61 -10.68
C PHE A 171 -3.48 2.77 -9.75
N ASP A 172 -4.41 3.68 -9.58
CA ASP A 172 -4.30 4.82 -8.68
C ASP A 172 -5.19 4.61 -7.46
N TYR A 173 -4.62 4.86 -6.29
CA TYR A 173 -5.31 4.71 -5.01
C TYR A 173 -5.03 5.90 -4.09
N THR A 174 -6.08 6.55 -3.60
CA THR A 174 -5.98 7.63 -2.62
C THR A 174 -6.39 7.11 -1.25
N GLY A 175 -5.45 7.04 -0.32
CA GLY A 175 -5.69 6.55 1.03
C GLY A 175 -4.43 6.07 1.74
N PRO A 176 -4.56 5.35 2.86
CA PRO A 176 -3.43 4.86 3.63
C PRO A 176 -2.70 3.71 2.93
N ILE A 177 -1.37 3.65 3.12
CA ILE A 177 -0.49 2.65 2.48
C ILE A 177 -0.81 1.20 2.90
N ASP A 178 -1.35 1.00 4.08
CA ASP A 178 -1.74 -0.33 4.56
C ASP A 178 -2.91 -0.93 3.76
N GLU A 179 -3.83 -0.12 3.25
CA GLU A 179 -4.85 -0.56 2.31
C GLU A 179 -4.26 -0.89 0.94
N MET A 180 -3.26 -0.12 0.48
CA MET A 180 -2.52 -0.45 -0.72
C MET A 180 -1.79 -1.78 -0.57
N LEU A 181 -1.16 -2.03 0.59
CA LEU A 181 -0.51 -3.30 0.91
C LEU A 181 -1.50 -4.47 0.91
N LYS A 182 -2.62 -4.34 1.65
CA LYS A 182 -3.55 -5.46 1.89
C LYS A 182 -4.45 -5.75 0.70
N ARG A 183 -4.93 -4.71 0.01
CA ARG A 183 -5.95 -4.83 -1.04
C ARG A 183 -5.47 -4.40 -2.41
N GLY A 184 -4.62 -3.37 -2.49
CA GLY A 184 -4.07 -2.89 -3.76
C GLY A 184 -3.23 -3.96 -4.45
N MET A 185 -2.29 -4.58 -3.74
CA MET A 185 -1.44 -5.65 -4.29
C MET A 185 -2.26 -6.88 -4.69
N LYS A 186 -3.28 -7.23 -3.91
CA LYS A 186 -4.20 -8.33 -4.25
C LYS A 186 -5.01 -8.03 -5.52
N LYS A 187 -5.52 -6.80 -5.67
CA LYS A 187 -6.20 -6.36 -6.89
C LYS A 187 -5.29 -6.49 -8.11
N ILE A 188 -4.07 -5.96 -8.02
CA ILE A 188 -3.09 -6.01 -9.11
C ILE A 188 -2.75 -7.46 -9.48
N ALA A 189 -2.52 -8.33 -8.50
CA ALA A 189 -2.27 -9.75 -8.75
C ALA A 189 -3.44 -10.44 -9.46
N ALA A 190 -4.68 -10.17 -9.03
CA ALA A 190 -5.88 -10.71 -9.68
C ALA A 190 -6.03 -10.21 -11.13
N GLU A 191 -5.72 -8.94 -11.39
CA GLU A 191 -5.79 -8.40 -12.76
C GLU A 191 -4.77 -9.05 -13.70
N PHE A 192 -3.64 -9.55 -13.21
CA PHE A 192 -2.68 -10.30 -14.04
C PHE A 192 -3.23 -11.66 -14.51
N THR A 193 -4.28 -12.17 -13.92
CA THR A 193 -4.90 -13.46 -14.28
C THR A 193 -6.04 -13.34 -15.29
N LEU A 194 -6.51 -12.13 -15.56
CA LEU A 194 -7.56 -11.82 -16.54
C LEU A 194 -6.98 -11.65 -17.94
#